data_f157f023da80375302718aad0bd3998c
#
_entry.id   f157f023da80375302718aad0bd3998c
#
_cell.length_a   1.000
_cell.length_b   1.000
_cell.length_c   1.000
_cell.angle_alpha   90.00
_cell.angle_beta   90.00
_cell.angle_gamma   90.00
#
_symmetry.space_group_name_H-M   'P 1'
#
loop_
_entity.id
_entity.type
_entity.pdbx_description
1 polymer ?
#
loop_
_entity_poly.entity_id
_entity_poly.type
_entity_poly.pdbx_seq_one_letter_code
_entity_poly.pdbx_strand_id
1 'polypeptide(L)'
;MKQILIVEDDSFLNKMLAYNLTADGYSVTSALNARTAAEAIRQREFDLVLLDINLPDGNGFELCKLIKPQHPETIVIFLTANDQESDQIRGYEVGAVDYITKPFVIGALQRKIKAMFAMLEHHKPAKDIYDDGRLFLDFSEQTASLNGKPLTLSPMEYKMLNLFRKNPRQV
;
A
#
# COMPACT_ATOMS: atom_id res chain seq x y z
N MET A 1 10.96 -6.55 1.47
CA MET A 1 11.46 -5.20 1.13
C MET A 1 10.32 -4.48 0.41
N LYS A 2 9.95 -3.27 0.83
CA LYS A 2 8.84 -2.51 0.24
C LYS A 2 9.16 -2.09 -1.18
N GLN A 3 8.20 -2.25 -2.09
CA GLN A 3 8.31 -1.95 -3.51
C GLN A 3 7.73 -0.57 -3.80
N ILE A 4 8.51 0.33 -4.37
CA ILE A 4 8.07 1.69 -4.73
C ILE A 4 8.19 1.88 -6.25
N LEU A 5 7.12 2.39 -6.86
CA LEU A 5 7.14 2.88 -8.24
C LEU A 5 7.21 4.42 -8.22
N ILE A 6 8.13 4.97 -9.00
CA ILE A 6 8.22 6.41 -9.26
C ILE A 6 7.81 6.64 -10.70
N VAL A 7 6.81 7.49 -10.90
CA VAL A 7 6.32 7.91 -12.22
C VAL A 7 6.49 9.43 -12.32
N GLU A 8 7.53 9.86 -12.95
CA GLU A 8 7.98 11.26 -13.04
C GLU A 8 8.75 11.45 -14.33
N ASP A 9 8.36 12.37 -15.18
CA ASP A 9 8.95 12.60 -16.50
C ASP A 9 10.26 13.40 -16.44
N ASP A 10 10.44 14.26 -15.43
CA ASP A 10 11.74 14.87 -15.16
C ASP A 10 12.73 13.80 -14.74
N SER A 11 13.61 13.44 -15.66
CA SER A 11 14.58 12.36 -15.46
C SER A 11 15.59 12.64 -14.34
N PHE A 12 15.86 13.91 -14.02
CA PHE A 12 16.74 14.29 -12.91
C PHE A 12 16.04 14.08 -11.58
N LEU A 13 14.82 14.58 -11.44
CA LEU A 13 14.00 14.39 -10.24
C LEU A 13 13.72 12.90 -10.01
N ASN A 14 13.37 12.16 -11.06
CA ASN A 14 13.14 10.71 -10.99
C ASN A 14 14.36 9.96 -10.44
N LYS A 15 15.55 10.21 -11.01
CA LYS A 15 16.82 9.60 -10.56
C LYS A 15 17.15 9.97 -9.11
N MET A 16 16.95 11.24 -8.75
CA MET A 16 17.22 11.74 -7.41
C MET A 16 16.31 11.07 -6.37
N LEU A 17 15.01 10.92 -6.66
CA LEU A 17 14.07 10.19 -5.83
C LEU A 17 14.46 8.71 -5.72
N ALA A 18 14.77 8.07 -6.85
CA ALA A 18 15.17 6.67 -6.87
C ALA A 18 16.43 6.42 -6.03
N TYR A 19 17.44 7.27 -6.15
CA TYR A 19 18.66 7.18 -5.36
C TYR A 19 18.38 7.25 -3.85
N ASN A 20 17.64 8.27 -3.43
CA ASN A 20 17.37 8.49 -2.01
C ASN A 20 16.49 7.38 -1.40
N LEU A 21 15.44 6.93 -2.11
CA LEU A 21 14.57 5.88 -1.60
C LEU A 21 15.25 4.50 -1.61
N THR A 22 16.14 4.25 -2.57
CA THR A 22 16.99 3.03 -2.55
C THR A 22 17.96 3.05 -1.37
N ALA A 23 18.54 4.20 -1.05
CA ALA A 23 19.41 4.36 0.11
C ALA A 23 18.66 4.13 1.45
N ASP A 24 17.35 4.41 1.49
CA ASP A 24 16.47 4.10 2.62
C ASP A 24 16.07 2.61 2.71
N GLY A 25 16.54 1.76 1.77
CA GLY A 25 16.30 0.33 1.78
C GLY A 25 15.02 -0.12 1.07
N TYR A 26 14.42 0.72 0.23
CA TYR A 26 13.29 0.36 -0.62
C TYR A 26 13.76 -0.26 -1.95
N SER A 27 12.93 -1.12 -2.54
CA SER A 27 13.10 -1.57 -3.93
C SER A 27 12.39 -0.59 -4.85
N VAL A 28 13.13 0.13 -5.67
CA VAL A 28 12.58 1.21 -6.49
C VAL A 28 12.55 0.83 -7.97
N THR A 29 11.42 1.08 -8.60
CA THR A 29 11.22 1.03 -10.04
C THR A 29 10.92 2.44 -10.54
N SER A 30 11.53 2.85 -11.64
CA SER A 30 11.33 4.16 -12.25
C SER A 30 10.63 4.04 -13.59
N ALA A 31 9.66 4.92 -13.83
CA ALA A 31 8.98 5.14 -15.10
C ALA A 31 9.00 6.63 -15.43
N LEU A 32 9.27 6.98 -16.69
CA LEU A 32 9.33 8.37 -17.14
C LEU A 32 8.07 8.81 -17.90
N ASN A 33 7.08 7.93 -18.01
CA ASN A 33 5.83 8.19 -18.71
C ASN A 33 4.74 7.20 -18.29
N ALA A 34 3.48 7.50 -18.66
CA ALA A 34 2.33 6.71 -18.29
C ALA A 34 2.37 5.29 -18.86
N ARG A 35 2.86 5.10 -20.09
CA ARG A 35 2.94 3.78 -20.74
C ARG A 35 3.86 2.84 -19.99
N THR A 36 5.08 3.26 -19.68
CA THR A 36 6.03 2.42 -18.94
C THR A 36 5.59 2.16 -17.51
N ALA A 37 4.91 3.12 -16.88
CA ALA A 37 4.27 2.92 -15.58
C ALA A 37 3.18 1.86 -15.63
N ALA A 38 2.27 1.92 -16.61
CA ALA A 38 1.20 0.94 -16.79
C ALA A 38 1.74 -0.46 -17.06
N GLU A 39 2.82 -0.59 -17.83
CA GLU A 39 3.50 -1.87 -18.05
C GLU A 39 4.08 -2.43 -16.74
N ALA A 40 4.74 -1.60 -15.93
CA ALA A 40 5.29 -2.01 -14.64
C ALA A 40 4.18 -2.46 -13.66
N ILE A 41 3.06 -1.73 -13.60
CA ILE A 41 1.90 -2.05 -12.74
C ILE A 41 1.27 -3.40 -13.10
N ARG A 42 1.22 -3.76 -14.40
CA ARG A 42 0.71 -5.07 -14.83
C ARG A 42 1.63 -6.24 -14.49
N GLN A 43 2.93 -5.99 -14.37
CA GLN A 43 3.95 -7.03 -14.14
C GLN A 43 4.17 -7.35 -12.67
N ARG A 44 3.94 -6.39 -11.77
CA ARG A 44 4.17 -6.54 -10.33
C ARG A 44 3.34 -5.59 -9.50
N GLU A 45 3.18 -5.94 -8.24
CA GLU A 45 2.55 -5.10 -7.23
C GLU A 45 3.56 -4.13 -6.62
N PHE A 46 3.06 -2.96 -6.22
CA PHE A 46 3.83 -1.94 -5.52
C PHE A 46 3.15 -1.60 -4.20
N ASP A 47 3.94 -1.43 -3.14
CA ASP A 47 3.42 -0.96 -1.85
C ASP A 47 3.10 0.54 -1.91
N LEU A 48 3.86 1.30 -2.72
CA LEU A 48 3.69 2.75 -2.87
C LEU A 48 4.01 3.18 -4.30
N VAL A 49 3.24 4.15 -4.81
CA VAL A 49 3.47 4.81 -6.09
C VAL A 49 3.57 6.32 -5.87
N LEU A 50 4.71 6.91 -6.23
CA LEU A 50 4.87 8.35 -6.40
C LEU A 50 4.51 8.68 -7.84
N LEU A 51 3.53 9.53 -8.05
CA LEU A 51 2.89 9.68 -9.35
C LEU A 51 2.74 11.15 -9.74
N ASP A 52 3.46 11.59 -10.76
CA ASP A 52 3.18 12.90 -11.35
C ASP A 52 1.81 12.90 -12.03
N ILE A 53 1.08 13.98 -11.84
CA ILE A 53 -0.21 14.18 -12.50
C ILE A 53 -0.01 14.43 -13.99
N ASN A 54 0.99 15.25 -14.36
CA ASN A 54 1.23 15.67 -15.71
C ASN A 54 2.34 14.84 -16.35
N LEU A 55 1.96 13.86 -17.13
CA LEU A 55 2.88 12.98 -17.85
C LEU A 55 2.83 13.29 -19.36
N PRO A 56 3.94 13.12 -20.09
CA PRO A 56 4.02 13.49 -21.52
C PRO A 56 3.07 12.71 -22.43
N ASP A 57 2.66 11.52 -22.00
CA ASP A 57 1.83 10.60 -22.78
C ASP A 57 0.51 10.24 -22.08
N GLY A 58 0.16 10.93 -20.97
CA GLY A 58 -1.06 10.62 -20.22
C GLY A 58 -1.24 11.48 -18.97
N ASN A 59 -2.10 11.01 -18.09
CA ASN A 59 -2.44 11.69 -16.86
C ASN A 59 -2.36 10.73 -15.67
N GLY A 60 -1.74 11.19 -14.58
CA GLY A 60 -1.56 10.39 -13.36
C GLY A 60 -2.88 9.91 -12.73
N PHE A 61 -3.96 10.68 -12.85
CA PHE A 61 -5.26 10.26 -12.35
C PHE A 61 -5.76 8.98 -13.02
N GLU A 62 -5.52 8.82 -14.32
CA GLU A 62 -5.92 7.60 -15.05
C GLU A 62 -5.08 6.39 -14.62
N LEU A 63 -3.81 6.59 -14.32
CA LEU A 63 -2.98 5.53 -13.73
C LEU A 63 -3.46 5.15 -12.32
N CYS A 64 -3.85 6.11 -11.49
CA CYS A 64 -4.40 5.83 -10.17
C CYS A 64 -5.69 5.00 -10.26
N LYS A 65 -6.58 5.33 -11.21
CA LYS A 65 -7.78 4.53 -11.49
C LYS A 65 -7.47 3.12 -12.00
N LEU A 66 -6.33 2.92 -12.64
CA LEU A 66 -5.88 1.59 -13.05
C LEU A 66 -5.36 0.78 -11.85
N ILE A 67 -4.64 1.42 -10.92
CA ILE A 67 -4.01 0.79 -9.76
C ILE A 67 -5.07 0.37 -8.73
N LYS A 68 -5.91 1.30 -8.30
CA LYS A 68 -6.77 1.14 -7.12
C LYS A 68 -7.77 -0.02 -7.17
N PRO A 69 -8.44 -0.33 -8.28
CA PRO A 69 -9.35 -1.48 -8.35
C PRO A 69 -8.63 -2.83 -8.26
N GLN A 70 -7.37 -2.90 -8.73
CA GLN A 70 -6.59 -4.14 -8.75
C GLN A 70 -5.75 -4.31 -7.48
N HIS A 71 -5.24 -3.20 -6.93
CA HIS A 71 -4.34 -3.13 -5.79
C HIS A 71 -4.81 -2.06 -4.80
N PRO A 72 -5.91 -2.29 -4.06
CA PRO A 72 -6.51 -1.29 -3.15
C PRO A 72 -5.57 -0.86 -2.04
N GLU A 73 -4.66 -1.74 -1.60
CA GLU A 73 -3.68 -1.49 -0.53
C GLU A 73 -2.49 -0.63 -0.99
N THR A 74 -2.28 -0.47 -2.31
CA THR A 74 -1.18 0.37 -2.81
C THR A 74 -1.39 1.82 -2.41
N ILE A 75 -0.43 2.40 -1.71
CA ILE A 75 -0.42 3.84 -1.40
C ILE A 75 -0.11 4.60 -2.68
N VAL A 76 -0.96 5.54 -3.07
CA VAL A 76 -0.69 6.47 -4.17
C VAL A 76 -0.51 7.87 -3.60
N ILE A 77 0.63 8.50 -3.92
CA ILE A 77 0.95 9.89 -3.57
C ILE A 77 1.15 10.64 -4.87
N PHE A 78 0.36 11.66 -5.10
CA PHE A 78 0.57 12.53 -6.26
C PHE A 78 1.68 13.54 -6.02
N LEU A 79 2.53 13.70 -7.04
CA LEU A 79 3.47 14.82 -7.15
C LEU A 79 2.88 15.81 -8.15
N THR A 80 2.72 17.07 -7.77
CA THR A 80 2.07 18.05 -8.63
C THR A 80 2.78 19.41 -8.59
N ALA A 81 2.87 20.06 -9.74
CA ALA A 81 3.34 21.44 -9.84
C ALA A 81 2.23 22.45 -9.46
N ASN A 82 0.98 21.98 -9.31
CA ASN A 82 -0.17 22.82 -9.10
C ASN A 82 -0.86 22.48 -7.76
N ASP A 83 -1.13 23.49 -6.96
CA ASP A 83 -1.83 23.41 -5.70
C ASP A 83 -3.33 23.71 -5.82
N GLN A 84 -3.90 23.62 -7.05
CA GLN A 84 -5.32 23.86 -7.25
C GLN A 84 -6.15 22.86 -6.45
N GLU A 85 -7.05 23.39 -5.65
CA GLU A 85 -7.98 22.65 -4.80
C GLU A 85 -8.78 21.61 -5.59
N SER A 86 -9.12 21.92 -6.86
CA SER A 86 -9.81 21.00 -7.79
C SER A 86 -9.03 19.72 -8.07
N ASP A 87 -7.70 19.79 -8.20
CA ASP A 87 -6.87 18.62 -8.48
C ASP A 87 -6.70 17.76 -7.22
N GLN A 88 -6.64 18.38 -6.05
CA GLN A 88 -6.59 17.67 -4.77
C GLN A 88 -7.90 16.90 -4.53
N ILE A 89 -9.06 17.55 -4.70
CA ILE A 89 -10.38 16.91 -4.53
C ILE A 89 -10.49 15.71 -5.49
N ARG A 90 -10.17 15.91 -6.77
CA ARG A 90 -10.24 14.84 -7.78
C ARG A 90 -9.37 13.64 -7.44
N GLY A 91 -8.20 13.86 -6.87
CA GLY A 91 -7.32 12.76 -6.56
C GLY A 91 -7.73 11.97 -5.33
N TYR A 92 -8.28 12.60 -4.30
CA TYR A 92 -8.89 11.87 -3.19
C TYR A 92 -10.07 11.02 -3.67
N GLU A 93 -10.88 11.50 -4.62
CA GLU A 93 -11.97 10.73 -5.25
C GLU A 93 -11.48 9.50 -5.99
N VAL A 94 -10.29 9.54 -6.60
CA VAL A 94 -9.69 8.36 -7.27
C VAL A 94 -8.90 7.45 -6.33
N GLY A 95 -8.88 7.76 -5.03
CA GLY A 95 -8.30 6.91 -3.99
C GLY A 95 -6.82 7.17 -3.68
N ALA A 96 -6.27 8.33 -4.04
CA ALA A 96 -4.95 8.74 -3.56
C ALA A 96 -4.98 8.99 -2.04
N VAL A 97 -3.85 8.71 -1.40
CA VAL A 97 -3.70 8.90 0.05
C VAL A 97 -3.22 10.31 0.37
N ASP A 98 -2.45 10.93 -0.55
CA ASP A 98 -1.82 12.21 -0.29
C ASP A 98 -1.35 12.94 -1.55
N TYR A 99 -1.03 14.24 -1.38
CA TYR A 99 -0.50 15.15 -2.39
C TYR A 99 0.75 15.82 -1.89
N ILE A 100 1.72 15.99 -2.80
CA ILE A 100 2.95 16.74 -2.53
C ILE A 100 3.17 17.73 -3.68
N THR A 101 3.13 19.01 -3.35
CA THR A 101 3.39 20.09 -4.31
C THR A 101 4.87 20.24 -4.58
N LYS A 102 5.23 20.39 -5.84
CA LYS A 102 6.58 20.75 -6.29
C LYS A 102 6.76 22.29 -6.21
N PRO A 103 7.92 22.78 -5.74
CA PRO A 103 9.08 22.07 -5.26
C PRO A 103 8.92 21.55 -3.82
N PHE A 104 9.48 20.38 -3.51
CA PHE A 104 9.44 19.76 -2.19
C PHE A 104 10.84 19.39 -1.68
N VAL A 105 10.96 19.24 -0.36
CA VAL A 105 12.19 18.79 0.29
C VAL A 105 12.20 17.26 0.33
N ILE A 106 13.21 16.63 -0.28
CA ILE A 106 13.31 15.15 -0.35
C ILE A 106 13.28 14.51 1.02
N GLY A 107 14.01 15.04 2.00
CA GLY A 107 14.00 14.51 3.36
C GLY A 107 12.63 14.58 4.05
N ALA A 108 11.75 15.51 3.66
CA ALA A 108 10.36 15.55 4.14
C ALA A 108 9.53 14.43 3.51
N LEU A 109 9.69 14.20 2.20
CA LEU A 109 9.06 13.09 1.48
C LEU A 109 9.47 11.72 2.06
N GLN A 110 10.77 11.50 2.28
CA GLN A 110 11.28 10.27 2.89
C GLN A 110 10.64 9.98 4.27
N ARG A 111 10.57 10.99 5.15
CA ARG A 111 9.92 10.86 6.46
C ARG A 111 8.44 10.54 6.34
N LYS A 112 7.74 11.17 5.39
CA LYS A 112 6.31 10.94 5.12
C LYS A 112 6.08 9.50 4.66
N ILE A 113 6.85 9.01 3.70
CA ILE A 113 6.78 7.62 3.22
C ILE A 113 7.03 6.63 4.37
N LYS A 114 8.07 6.86 5.17
CA LYS A 114 8.38 6.02 6.33
C LYS A 114 7.24 5.99 7.35
N ALA A 115 6.64 7.14 7.64
CA ALA A 115 5.50 7.24 8.56
C ALA A 115 4.26 6.50 8.02
N MET A 116 3.97 6.61 6.72
CA MET A 116 2.85 5.90 6.09
C MET A 116 3.03 4.39 6.16
N PHE A 117 4.22 3.86 5.86
CA PHE A 117 4.49 2.44 6.00
C PHE A 117 4.40 1.96 7.45
N ALA A 118 4.89 2.73 8.41
CA ALA A 118 4.76 2.41 9.83
C ALA A 118 3.29 2.35 10.28
N MET A 119 2.46 3.30 9.83
CA MET A 119 1.02 3.29 10.12
C MET A 119 0.34 2.03 9.57
N LEU A 120 0.67 1.61 8.34
CA LEU A 120 0.09 0.39 7.76
C LEU A 120 0.52 -0.88 8.49
N GLU A 121 1.76 -0.94 8.97
CA GLU A 121 2.24 -2.06 9.77
C GLU A 121 1.54 -2.14 11.14
N HIS A 122 1.25 -1.01 11.74
CA HIS A 122 0.46 -0.95 12.98
C HIS A 122 -1.04 -1.21 12.76
N HIS A 123 -1.57 -1.00 11.55
CA HIS A 123 -2.96 -1.29 11.20
C HIS A 123 -3.17 -2.71 10.63
N LYS A 124 -2.10 -3.48 10.38
CA LYS A 124 -2.29 -4.93 10.27
C LYS A 124 -2.81 -5.39 11.63
N PRO A 125 -4.05 -5.91 11.73
CA PRO A 125 -4.53 -6.42 12.99
C PRO A 125 -3.47 -7.37 13.51
N ALA A 126 -3.03 -7.17 14.75
CA ALA A 126 -2.13 -8.12 15.40
C ALA A 126 -2.71 -9.50 15.10
N LYS A 127 -1.89 -10.42 14.55
CA LYS A 127 -2.36 -11.76 14.19
C LYS A 127 -3.15 -12.28 15.37
N ASP A 128 -4.46 -12.37 15.22
CA ASP A 128 -5.37 -12.82 16.26
C ASP A 128 -5.34 -14.35 16.26
N ILE A 129 -4.24 -14.92 16.78
CA ILE A 129 -3.93 -16.33 16.75
C ILE A 129 -4.22 -16.95 18.13
N TYR A 130 -4.82 -18.13 18.11
CA TYR A 130 -4.83 -19.08 19.20
C TYR A 130 -4.04 -20.30 18.80
N ASP A 131 -3.10 -20.71 19.65
CA ASP A 131 -2.30 -21.92 19.47
C ASP A 131 -2.01 -22.54 20.84
N ASP A 132 -2.50 -23.77 21.06
CA ASP A 132 -2.24 -24.56 22.27
C ASP A 132 -1.33 -25.78 22.00
N GLY A 133 -0.70 -25.81 20.80
CA GLY A 133 0.14 -26.91 20.33
C GLY A 133 -0.66 -28.06 19.67
N ARG A 134 -1.99 -28.06 19.76
CA ARG A 134 -2.89 -29.05 19.12
C ARG A 134 -3.87 -28.37 18.17
N LEU A 135 -4.49 -27.29 18.61
CA LEU A 135 -5.43 -26.48 17.85
C LEU A 135 -4.76 -25.15 17.51
N PHE A 136 -4.60 -24.88 16.22
CA PHE A 136 -4.17 -23.61 15.70
C PHE A 136 -5.36 -22.90 15.04
N LEU A 137 -5.61 -21.63 15.37
CA LEU A 137 -6.65 -20.79 14.78
C LEU A 137 -6.05 -19.41 14.48
N ASP A 138 -6.10 -19.00 13.22
CA ASP A 138 -5.88 -17.62 12.83
C ASP A 138 -7.25 -16.99 12.51
N PHE A 139 -7.72 -16.12 13.41
CA PHE A 139 -9.01 -15.44 13.28
C PHE A 139 -8.99 -14.34 12.22
N SER A 140 -7.80 -13.82 11.89
CA SER A 140 -7.62 -12.78 10.86
C SER A 140 -7.72 -13.38 9.47
N GLU A 141 -7.00 -14.49 9.23
CA GLU A 141 -6.96 -15.18 7.94
C GLU A 141 -8.05 -16.27 7.80
N GLN A 142 -8.81 -16.52 8.88
CA GLN A 142 -9.80 -17.61 8.98
C GLN A 142 -9.21 -18.96 8.56
N THR A 143 -8.01 -19.27 9.06
CA THR A 143 -7.35 -20.56 8.87
C THR A 143 -7.29 -21.32 10.18
N ALA A 144 -7.47 -22.64 10.11
CA ALA A 144 -7.46 -23.53 11.28
C ALA A 144 -6.73 -24.84 10.99
N SER A 145 -6.09 -25.40 12.00
CA SER A 145 -5.58 -26.77 11.93
C SER A 145 -5.69 -27.46 13.29
N LEU A 146 -5.91 -28.78 13.28
CA LEU A 146 -5.94 -29.63 14.45
C LEU A 146 -4.88 -30.73 14.31
N ASN A 147 -3.94 -30.77 15.24
CA ASN A 147 -2.78 -31.68 15.21
C ASN A 147 -2.01 -31.57 13.86
N GLY A 148 -1.84 -30.36 13.33
CA GLY A 148 -1.17 -30.10 12.06
C GLY A 148 -1.98 -30.41 10.79
N LYS A 149 -3.20 -30.93 10.92
CA LYS A 149 -4.09 -31.18 9.77
C LYS A 149 -5.04 -30.00 9.56
N PRO A 150 -5.20 -29.52 8.32
CA PRO A 150 -6.14 -28.44 8.02
C PRO A 150 -7.55 -28.75 8.52
N LEU A 151 -8.17 -27.80 9.18
CA LEU A 151 -9.54 -27.85 9.68
C LEU A 151 -10.37 -26.78 8.97
N THR A 152 -11.46 -27.17 8.34
CA THR A 152 -12.38 -26.23 7.69
C THR A 152 -13.46 -25.81 8.68
N LEU A 153 -13.49 -24.52 8.98
CA LEU A 153 -14.52 -23.90 9.83
C LEU A 153 -15.30 -22.86 9.03
N SER A 154 -16.60 -22.77 9.31
CA SER A 154 -17.43 -21.73 8.76
C SER A 154 -17.13 -20.36 9.43
N PRO A 155 -17.47 -19.24 8.79
CA PRO A 155 -17.31 -17.92 9.40
C PRO A 155 -18.04 -17.76 10.74
N MET A 156 -19.13 -18.46 10.92
CA MET A 156 -19.90 -18.45 12.19
C MET A 156 -19.13 -19.17 13.30
N GLU A 157 -18.50 -20.30 13.00
CA GLU A 157 -17.69 -21.06 13.95
C GLU A 157 -16.46 -20.26 14.40
N TYR A 158 -15.77 -19.59 13.48
CA TYR A 158 -14.70 -18.64 13.85
C TYR A 158 -15.20 -17.55 14.79
N LYS A 159 -16.36 -16.98 14.52
CA LYS A 159 -16.97 -15.93 15.35
C LYS A 159 -17.28 -16.45 16.75
N MET A 160 -17.86 -17.66 16.86
CA MET A 160 -18.16 -18.32 18.15
C MET A 160 -16.88 -18.62 18.94
N LEU A 161 -15.88 -19.22 18.30
CA LEU A 161 -14.61 -19.56 18.95
C LEU A 161 -13.89 -18.30 19.45
N ASN A 162 -13.92 -17.23 18.69
CA ASN A 162 -13.35 -15.95 19.13
C ASN A 162 -14.09 -15.35 20.32
N LEU A 163 -15.43 -15.51 20.37
CA LEU A 163 -16.24 -15.09 21.52
C LEU A 163 -15.88 -15.86 22.79
N PHE A 164 -15.76 -17.20 22.70
CA PHE A 164 -15.38 -18.04 23.84
C PHE A 164 -13.97 -17.73 24.34
N ARG A 165 -13.01 -17.53 23.43
CA ARG A 165 -11.65 -17.17 23.82
C ARG A 165 -11.59 -15.84 24.58
N LYS A 166 -12.38 -14.85 24.13
CA LYS A 166 -12.41 -13.51 24.77
C LYS A 166 -13.17 -13.49 26.10
N ASN A 167 -14.02 -14.50 26.36
CA ASN A 167 -14.87 -14.59 27.55
C ASN A 167 -14.77 -15.99 28.24
N PRO A 168 -13.59 -16.42 28.68
CA PRO A 168 -13.37 -17.81 29.16
C PRO A 168 -14.10 -18.15 30.46
N ARG A 169 -14.74 -17.19 31.12
CA ARG A 169 -15.47 -17.39 32.39
C ARG A 169 -16.99 -17.35 32.26
N GLN A 170 -17.53 -17.30 31.04
CA GLN A 170 -18.99 -17.25 30.81
C GLN A 170 -19.52 -18.51 30.10
N VAL A 171 -18.78 -19.61 30.16
CA VAL A 171 -19.19 -20.94 29.65
C VAL A 171 -19.37 -21.89 30.81
#